data_597423c22f7bafd81a19f86238b68efb
#
_entry.id   597423c22f7bafd81a19f86238b68efb
#
_cell.length_a   1.000
_cell.length_b   1.000
_cell.length_c   1.000
_cell.angle_alpha   90.00
_cell.angle_beta   90.00
_cell.angle_gamma   90.00
#
_symmetry.space_group_name_H-M   'P 1'
#
loop_
_entity.id
_entity.type
_entity.pdbx_description
1 polymer ?
#
loop_
_entity_poly.entity_id
_entity_poly.type
_entity_poly.pdbx_seq_one_letter_code
_entity_poly.pdbx_strand_id
1 'polypeptide(L)'
;SGPVSFIDVGFDKTSIITYLNENIAMLDILSVGGNHITKDLSKVLNISLQKSEQIKLNFDQNLNILSEEIKSTDMLQKIILARTEEILELCNKSIKSNLFLTEKFKMVLTGQGSKILDSKLKDNIFFVNDIDFLEETLEDICWSGFRLISKPNKQEVVIVPKKSIKHGFFEKLFHLFR
;
A
#
# COMPACT_ATOMS: atom_id res chain seq x y z
N SER A 1 22.83 -1.38 9.33
CA SER A 1 21.38 -1.44 9.59
C SER A 1 20.72 -2.23 8.48
N GLY A 2 19.69 -3.03 8.81
CA GLY A 2 18.94 -3.82 7.84
C GLY A 2 18.12 -2.94 6.88
N PRO A 3 17.49 -3.55 5.84
CA PRO A 3 16.65 -2.83 4.90
C PRO A 3 15.43 -2.20 5.60
N VAL A 4 15.07 -0.98 5.18
CA VAL A 4 13.87 -0.28 5.62
C VAL A 4 13.04 0.04 4.38
N SER A 5 11.78 -0.41 4.37
CA SER A 5 10.85 -0.21 3.26
C SER A 5 9.74 0.75 3.66
N PHE A 6 9.61 1.86 2.97
CA PHE A 6 8.48 2.77 3.06
C PHE A 6 7.40 2.34 2.08
N ILE A 7 6.19 2.19 2.58
CA ILE A 7 5.03 1.71 1.82
C ILE A 7 3.94 2.76 1.90
N ASP A 8 3.76 3.50 0.83
CA ASP A 8 2.69 4.49 0.70
C ASP A 8 1.45 3.83 0.09
N VAL A 9 0.45 3.61 0.93
CA VAL A 9 -0.84 3.04 0.50
C VAL A 9 -1.75 4.16 0.04
N GLY A 10 -1.74 4.41 -1.27
CA GLY A 10 -2.62 5.38 -1.91
C GLY A 10 -4.03 4.83 -2.19
N PHE A 11 -4.81 5.57 -2.98
CA PHE A 11 -6.18 5.20 -3.34
C PHE A 11 -6.22 3.97 -4.27
N ASP A 12 -5.57 4.03 -5.44
CA ASP A 12 -5.56 2.93 -6.42
C ASP A 12 -4.24 2.16 -6.48
N LYS A 13 -3.17 2.71 -5.91
CA LYS A 13 -1.81 2.17 -6.01
C LYS A 13 -1.14 2.20 -4.66
N THR A 14 -0.18 1.29 -4.48
CA THR A 14 0.74 1.28 -3.35
C THR A 14 2.15 1.42 -3.88
N SER A 15 2.86 2.45 -3.42
CA SER A 15 4.26 2.70 -3.77
C SER A 15 5.18 2.12 -2.71
N ILE A 16 6.27 1.50 -3.13
CA ILE A 16 7.26 0.87 -2.25
C ILE A 16 8.62 1.48 -2.55
N ILE A 17 9.27 2.05 -1.53
CA ILE A 17 10.64 2.53 -1.61
C ILE A 17 11.44 1.82 -0.52
N THR A 18 12.44 1.06 -0.90
CA THR A 18 13.31 0.37 0.06
C THR A 18 14.69 0.99 0.08
N TYR A 19 15.14 1.31 1.26
CA TYR A 19 16.49 1.79 1.53
C TYR A 19 17.36 0.68 2.10
N LEU A 20 18.61 0.61 1.64
CA LEU A 20 19.66 -0.22 2.18
C LEU A 20 20.92 0.66 2.36
N ASN A 21 21.42 0.76 3.58
CA ASN A 21 22.58 1.62 3.91
C ASN A 21 22.45 3.04 3.34
N GLU A 22 21.29 3.67 3.62
CA GLU A 22 20.95 5.05 3.20
C GLU A 22 20.77 5.26 1.69
N ASN A 23 20.93 4.24 0.87
CA ASN A 23 20.71 4.31 -0.57
C ASN A 23 19.36 3.67 -0.95
N ILE A 24 18.73 4.20 -1.99
CA ILE A 24 17.53 3.58 -2.56
C ILE A 24 17.95 2.28 -3.26
N ALA A 25 17.55 1.16 -2.69
CA ALA A 25 17.81 -0.17 -3.24
C ALA A 25 16.71 -0.66 -4.17
N MET A 26 15.47 -0.19 -3.95
CA MET A 26 14.31 -0.61 -4.75
C MET A 26 13.23 0.47 -4.77
N LEU A 27 12.57 0.59 -5.92
CA LEU A 27 11.33 1.35 -6.09
C LEU A 27 10.37 0.49 -6.90
N ASP A 28 9.16 0.28 -6.38
CA ASP A 28 8.12 -0.50 -7.05
C ASP A 28 6.74 0.13 -6.84
N ILE A 29 5.80 -0.17 -7.73
CA ILE A 29 4.43 0.32 -7.66
C ILE A 29 3.48 -0.83 -7.93
N LEU A 30 2.66 -1.16 -6.93
CA LEU A 30 1.61 -2.14 -7.03
C LEU A 30 0.29 -1.48 -7.44
N SER A 31 -0.45 -2.09 -8.35
CA SER A 31 -1.77 -1.62 -8.80
C SER A 31 -2.88 -2.04 -7.84
N VAL A 32 -2.66 -1.82 -6.55
CA VAL A 32 -3.61 -2.11 -5.45
C VAL A 32 -3.49 -1.01 -4.40
N GLY A 33 -4.62 -0.62 -3.80
CA GLY A 33 -4.67 0.44 -2.78
C GLY A 33 -6.03 0.47 -2.08
N GLY A 34 -6.29 1.53 -1.32
CA GLY A 34 -7.49 1.70 -0.48
C GLY A 34 -8.82 1.57 -1.22
N ASN A 35 -8.88 1.90 -2.53
CA ASN A 35 -10.07 1.73 -3.35
C ASN A 35 -10.48 0.25 -3.52
N HIS A 36 -9.55 -0.68 -3.40
CA HIS A 36 -9.87 -2.11 -3.45
C HIS A 36 -10.66 -2.54 -2.22
N ILE A 37 -10.36 -1.98 -1.04
CA ILE A 37 -11.16 -2.17 0.18
C ILE A 37 -12.58 -1.64 -0.03
N THR A 38 -12.72 -0.45 -0.62
CA THR A 38 -14.02 0.17 -0.93
C THR A 38 -14.85 -0.69 -1.88
N LYS A 39 -14.23 -1.23 -2.92
CA LYS A 39 -14.88 -2.15 -3.87
C LYS A 39 -15.33 -3.45 -3.22
N ASP A 40 -14.51 -4.01 -2.33
CA ASP A 40 -14.88 -5.23 -1.60
C ASP A 40 -16.06 -4.99 -0.66
N LEU A 41 -16.04 -3.89 0.10
CA LEU A 41 -17.17 -3.47 0.94
C LEU A 41 -18.44 -3.30 0.11
N SER A 42 -18.35 -2.59 -1.02
CA SER A 42 -19.49 -2.37 -1.92
C SER A 42 -20.08 -3.70 -2.41
N LYS A 43 -19.22 -4.61 -2.82
CA LYS A 43 -19.62 -5.90 -3.38
C LYS A 43 -20.23 -6.83 -2.33
N VAL A 44 -19.60 -6.94 -1.18
CA VAL A 44 -20.03 -7.88 -0.12
C VAL A 44 -21.29 -7.39 0.60
N LEU A 45 -21.38 -6.07 0.84
CA LEU A 45 -22.53 -5.47 1.52
C LEU A 45 -23.66 -5.09 0.56
N ASN A 46 -23.45 -5.19 -0.75
CA ASN A 46 -24.38 -4.78 -1.80
C ASN A 46 -24.85 -3.32 -1.65
N ILE A 47 -23.89 -2.41 -1.43
CA ILE A 47 -24.12 -0.97 -1.28
C ILE A 47 -23.30 -0.20 -2.32
N SER A 48 -23.63 1.11 -2.50
CA SER A 48 -22.91 1.96 -3.45
C SER A 48 -21.43 2.15 -3.04
N LEU A 49 -20.56 2.39 -4.02
CA LEU A 49 -19.14 2.69 -3.78
C LEU A 49 -18.97 3.92 -2.88
N GLN A 50 -19.80 4.94 -3.06
CA GLN A 50 -19.75 6.15 -2.25
C GLN A 50 -20.05 5.85 -0.77
N LYS A 51 -21.07 5.03 -0.49
CA LYS A 51 -21.43 4.62 0.87
C LYS A 51 -20.31 3.73 1.46
N SER A 52 -19.74 2.84 0.67
CA SER A 52 -18.62 1.99 1.08
C SER A 52 -17.39 2.80 1.46
N GLU A 53 -17.08 3.86 0.70
CA GLU A 53 -15.98 4.77 1.01
C GLU A 53 -16.22 5.51 2.32
N GLN A 54 -17.43 6.02 2.54
CA GLN A 54 -17.81 6.68 3.80
C GLN A 54 -17.68 5.72 5.00
N ILE A 55 -18.15 4.48 4.86
CA ILE A 55 -18.02 3.45 5.89
C ILE A 55 -16.56 3.19 6.21
N LYS A 56 -15.74 3.01 5.18
CA LYS A 56 -14.30 2.77 5.32
C LYS A 56 -13.61 3.92 6.06
N LEU A 57 -13.84 5.16 5.65
CA LEU A 57 -13.22 6.35 6.26
C LEU A 57 -13.65 6.60 7.71
N ASN A 58 -14.86 6.20 8.07
CA ASN A 58 -15.42 6.40 9.41
C ASN A 58 -15.35 5.12 10.26
N PHE A 59 -14.65 4.11 9.81
CA PHE A 59 -14.62 2.80 10.46
C PHE A 59 -14.22 2.90 11.94
N ASP A 60 -13.24 3.74 12.28
CA ASP A 60 -12.77 3.91 13.65
C ASP A 60 -13.63 4.82 14.52
N GLN A 61 -14.35 5.76 13.89
CA GLN A 61 -15.04 6.83 14.63
C GLN A 61 -16.49 6.50 14.99
N ASN A 62 -17.13 5.56 14.31
CA ASN A 62 -18.60 5.43 14.35
C ASN A 62 -19.10 3.98 14.32
N LEU A 63 -18.48 3.07 15.07
CA LEU A 63 -19.04 1.72 15.26
C LEU A 63 -20.51 1.74 15.75
N ASN A 64 -20.91 2.79 16.47
CA ASN A 64 -22.27 2.96 16.97
C ASN A 64 -23.29 3.47 15.93
N ILE A 65 -22.85 4.25 14.93
CA ILE A 65 -23.74 4.78 13.89
C ILE A 65 -23.98 3.75 12.78
N LEU A 66 -23.03 2.85 12.59
CA LEU A 66 -23.10 1.79 11.58
C LEU A 66 -24.03 0.64 11.99
N SER A 67 -24.37 0.51 13.27
CA SER A 67 -25.10 -0.62 13.84
C SER A 67 -26.53 -0.79 13.34
N GLU A 68 -27.20 0.27 12.88
CA GLU A 68 -28.58 0.19 12.38
C GLU A 68 -28.69 -0.30 10.93
N GLU A 69 -27.67 -0.06 10.10
CA GLU A 69 -27.70 -0.42 8.68
C GLU A 69 -26.82 -1.62 8.32
N ILE A 70 -25.84 -1.94 9.15
CA ILE A 70 -24.88 -3.00 8.89
C ILE A 70 -25.07 -4.13 9.90
N LYS A 71 -25.53 -5.27 9.41
CA LYS A 71 -25.87 -6.44 10.21
C LYS A 71 -24.72 -7.03 11.05
N SER A 72 -23.46 -6.61 10.82
CA SER A 72 -22.31 -7.11 11.57
C SER A 72 -21.05 -6.24 11.37
N THR A 73 -20.63 -5.57 12.43
CA THR A 73 -19.34 -4.85 12.49
C THR A 73 -18.16 -5.82 12.32
N ASP A 74 -18.30 -7.05 12.79
CA ASP A 74 -17.32 -8.13 12.62
C ASP A 74 -17.06 -8.46 11.15
N MET A 75 -18.11 -8.47 10.32
CA MET A 75 -17.98 -8.70 8.89
C MET A 75 -17.22 -7.57 8.18
N LEU A 76 -17.48 -6.31 8.55
CA LEU A 76 -16.74 -5.15 8.05
C LEU A 76 -15.26 -5.26 8.36
N GLN A 77 -14.95 -5.55 9.62
CA GLN A 77 -13.58 -5.71 10.08
C GLN A 77 -12.86 -6.80 9.31
N LYS A 78 -13.51 -7.95 9.10
CA LYS A 78 -12.94 -9.06 8.34
C LYS A 78 -12.64 -8.70 6.89
N ILE A 79 -13.53 -7.94 6.22
CA ILE A 79 -13.32 -7.51 4.84
C ILE A 79 -12.12 -6.57 4.75
N ILE A 80 -12.06 -5.56 5.63
CA ILE A 80 -10.98 -4.58 5.67
C ILE A 80 -9.65 -5.29 5.97
N LEU A 81 -9.63 -6.15 6.97
CA LEU A 81 -8.45 -6.89 7.40
C LEU A 81 -7.91 -7.77 6.26
N ALA A 82 -8.77 -8.59 5.65
CA ALA A 82 -8.37 -9.51 4.58
C ALA A 82 -7.72 -8.77 3.38
N ARG A 83 -8.31 -7.64 2.96
CA ARG A 83 -7.73 -6.85 1.86
C ARG A 83 -6.43 -6.16 2.27
N THR A 84 -6.34 -5.70 3.49
CA THR A 84 -5.13 -5.09 4.02
C THR A 84 -3.99 -6.09 4.11
N GLU A 85 -4.26 -7.28 4.62
CA GLU A 85 -3.29 -8.37 4.66
C GLU A 85 -2.77 -8.70 3.25
N GLU A 86 -3.66 -8.80 2.27
CA GLU A 86 -3.28 -9.05 0.88
C GLU A 86 -2.36 -7.94 0.33
N ILE A 87 -2.68 -6.66 0.58
CA ILE A 87 -1.82 -5.54 0.15
C ILE A 87 -0.42 -5.67 0.76
N LEU A 88 -0.33 -5.94 2.07
CA LEU A 88 0.95 -6.09 2.76
C LEU A 88 1.71 -7.33 2.29
N GLU A 89 1.01 -8.42 2.02
CA GLU A 89 1.60 -9.65 1.47
C GLU A 89 2.22 -9.41 0.09
N LEU A 90 1.51 -8.70 -0.78
CA LEU A 90 2.01 -8.30 -2.09
C LEU A 90 3.25 -7.40 -1.97
N CYS A 91 3.25 -6.44 -1.04
CA CYS A 91 4.42 -5.60 -0.74
C CYS A 91 5.60 -6.46 -0.27
N ASN A 92 5.38 -7.33 0.70
CA ASN A 92 6.41 -8.22 1.24
C ASN A 92 7.00 -9.13 0.15
N LYS A 93 6.14 -9.71 -0.69
CA LYS A 93 6.56 -10.54 -1.82
C LYS A 93 7.38 -9.74 -2.83
N SER A 94 6.95 -8.54 -3.18
CA SER A 94 7.71 -7.67 -4.10
C SER A 94 9.09 -7.34 -3.54
N ILE A 95 9.18 -6.91 -2.27
CA ILE A 95 10.44 -6.55 -1.63
C ILE A 95 11.39 -7.76 -1.58
N LYS A 96 10.90 -8.90 -1.10
CA LYS A 96 11.71 -10.12 -0.98
C LYS A 96 12.22 -10.63 -2.32
N SER A 97 11.37 -10.62 -3.34
CA SER A 97 11.74 -11.13 -4.67
C SER A 97 12.73 -10.22 -5.39
N ASN A 98 12.62 -8.91 -5.25
CA ASN A 98 13.51 -7.96 -5.92
C ASN A 98 14.87 -7.80 -5.23
N LEU A 99 14.91 -7.90 -3.92
CA LEU A 99 16.13 -7.74 -3.13
C LEU A 99 16.73 -9.06 -2.66
N PHE A 100 16.12 -10.20 -3.02
CA PHE A 100 16.54 -11.55 -2.59
C PHE A 100 16.68 -11.67 -1.08
N LEU A 101 15.83 -11.00 -0.31
CA LEU A 101 15.87 -10.99 1.14
C LEU A 101 15.27 -12.28 1.71
N THR A 102 16.03 -12.92 2.59
CA THR A 102 15.58 -14.08 3.38
C THR A 102 15.22 -13.70 4.81
N GLU A 103 15.75 -12.57 5.29
CA GLU A 103 15.59 -12.10 6.66
C GLU A 103 14.40 -11.12 6.81
N LYS A 104 14.05 -10.86 8.06
CA LYS A 104 13.07 -9.81 8.42
C LYS A 104 13.64 -8.44 8.09
N PHE A 105 12.77 -7.53 7.70
CA PHE A 105 13.11 -6.14 7.45
C PHE A 105 12.02 -5.24 8.03
N LYS A 106 12.35 -3.97 8.22
CA LYS A 106 11.41 -2.99 8.75
C LYS A 106 10.52 -2.45 7.64
N MET A 107 9.21 -2.40 7.89
CA MET A 107 8.21 -1.77 7.02
C MET A 107 7.65 -0.53 7.72
N VAL A 108 7.61 0.60 7.01
CA VAL A 108 7.00 1.84 7.49
C VAL A 108 5.83 2.15 6.58
N LEU A 109 4.63 2.08 7.11
CA LEU A 109 3.40 2.34 6.39
C LEU A 109 3.04 3.81 6.46
N THR A 110 2.68 4.39 5.33
CA THR A 110 2.25 5.78 5.18
C THR A 110 1.13 5.89 4.15
N GLY A 111 0.66 7.10 3.89
CA GLY A 111 -0.43 7.38 2.96
C GLY A 111 -1.82 7.26 3.57
N GLN A 112 -2.81 7.79 2.87
CA GLN A 112 -4.19 7.84 3.36
C GLN A 112 -4.82 6.44 3.52
N GLY A 113 -4.42 5.48 2.70
CA GLY A 113 -4.89 4.09 2.79
C GLY A 113 -4.36 3.37 4.03
N SER A 114 -3.23 3.78 4.59
CA SER A 114 -2.66 3.17 5.79
C SER A 114 -3.39 3.57 7.09
N LYS A 115 -4.14 4.67 7.09
CA LYS A 115 -4.92 5.15 8.24
C LYS A 115 -6.02 4.19 8.69
N ILE A 116 -6.42 3.28 7.80
CA ILE A 116 -7.40 2.22 8.13
C ILE A 116 -6.76 1.17 9.05
N LEU A 117 -5.43 1.11 9.07
CA LEU A 117 -4.65 0.21 9.91
C LEU A 117 -4.46 0.83 11.30
N ASP A 118 -5.55 1.03 12.01
CA ASP A 118 -5.51 1.42 13.41
C ASP A 118 -4.78 0.37 14.26
N SER A 119 -4.39 0.75 15.47
CA SER A 119 -3.75 -0.10 16.46
C SER A 119 -4.49 -1.43 16.66
N LYS A 120 -5.83 -1.42 16.61
CA LYS A 120 -6.68 -2.63 16.75
C LYS A 120 -6.54 -3.61 15.58
N LEU A 121 -6.30 -3.11 14.36
CA LEU A 121 -6.05 -3.96 13.20
C LEU A 121 -4.59 -4.44 13.17
N LYS A 122 -3.67 -3.62 13.67
CA LYS A 122 -2.25 -3.96 13.78
C LYS A 122 -2.03 -5.25 14.59
N ASP A 123 -2.75 -5.42 15.68
CA ASP A 123 -2.64 -6.60 16.56
C ASP A 123 -3.19 -7.89 15.90
N ASN A 124 -4.03 -7.76 14.88
CA ASN A 124 -4.62 -8.88 14.15
C ASN A 124 -3.86 -9.24 12.85
N ILE A 125 -2.88 -8.44 12.44
CA ILE A 125 -2.08 -8.71 11.25
C ILE A 125 -0.90 -9.59 11.62
N PHE A 126 -0.98 -10.86 11.29
CA PHE A 126 0.07 -11.86 11.54
C PHE A 126 1.24 -11.72 10.58
N PHE A 127 1.86 -10.56 10.48
CA PHE A 127 3.06 -10.40 9.67
C PHE A 127 4.34 -10.57 10.49
N VAL A 128 5.28 -11.20 9.83
CA VAL A 128 6.58 -11.57 10.40
C VAL A 128 7.51 -10.35 10.52
N ASN A 129 7.18 -9.24 9.84
CA ASN A 129 8.02 -8.05 9.78
C ASN A 129 7.67 -7.04 10.88
N ASP A 130 8.63 -6.22 11.23
CA ASP A 130 8.43 -5.08 12.10
C ASP A 130 7.72 -3.97 11.32
N ILE A 131 6.52 -3.58 11.76
CA ILE A 131 5.67 -2.60 11.07
C ILE A 131 5.51 -1.37 11.95
N ASP A 132 5.96 -0.24 11.43
CA ASP A 132 5.71 1.09 11.97
C ASP A 132 4.74 1.87 11.10
N PHE A 133 4.07 2.85 11.70
CA PHE A 133 3.19 3.79 11.01
C PHE A 133 3.81 5.18 11.03
N LEU A 134 3.79 5.83 9.87
CA LEU A 134 4.17 7.23 9.71
C LEU A 134 2.94 8.03 9.29
N GLU A 135 2.43 8.84 10.20
CA GLU A 135 1.41 9.83 9.86
C GLU A 135 2.07 11.01 9.16
N GLU A 136 1.66 11.28 7.94
CA GLU A 136 2.11 12.42 7.15
C GLU A 136 1.00 13.46 7.07
N THR A 137 1.36 14.70 7.34
CA THR A 137 0.52 15.86 7.08
C THR A 137 0.82 16.43 5.69
N LEU A 138 -0.11 17.22 5.14
CA LEU A 138 0.16 17.96 3.88
C LEU A 138 1.35 18.90 4.01
N GLU A 139 1.57 19.47 5.21
CA GLU A 139 2.73 20.31 5.49
C GLU A 139 4.04 19.52 5.41
N ASP A 140 4.10 18.31 5.96
CA ASP A 140 5.29 17.46 5.92
C ASP A 140 5.68 17.13 4.48
N ILE A 141 4.70 16.82 3.64
CA ILE A 141 4.91 16.52 2.21
C ILE A 141 5.46 17.76 1.50
N CYS A 142 4.84 18.94 1.71
CA CYS A 142 5.28 20.19 1.10
C CYS A 142 6.69 20.58 1.58
N TRP A 143 6.97 20.50 2.88
CA TRP A 143 8.28 20.79 3.45
C TRP A 143 9.36 19.83 2.96
N SER A 144 9.03 18.55 2.81
CA SER A 144 9.96 17.55 2.30
C SER A 144 10.34 17.84 0.85
N GLY A 145 9.35 18.18 0.00
CA GLY A 145 9.57 18.60 -1.37
C GLY A 145 10.42 19.87 -1.47
N PHE A 146 10.11 20.87 -0.63
CA PHE A 146 10.88 22.12 -0.59
C PHE A 146 12.34 21.89 -0.16
N ARG A 147 12.58 21.05 0.86
CA ARG A 147 13.94 20.68 1.30
C ARG A 147 14.73 19.97 0.23
N LEU A 148 14.06 19.11 -0.56
CA LEU A 148 14.68 18.37 -1.65
C LEU A 148 15.17 19.33 -2.75
N ILE A 149 14.36 20.35 -3.09
CA ILE A 149 14.71 21.38 -4.10
C ILE A 149 15.76 22.34 -3.56
N SER A 150 15.71 22.69 -2.26
CA SER A 150 16.59 23.69 -1.64
C SER A 150 18.00 23.17 -1.37
N LYS A 151 18.20 21.87 -1.29
CA LYS A 151 19.52 21.26 -1.18
C LYS A 151 19.93 20.73 -2.54
N PRO A 152 20.93 21.33 -3.21
CA PRO A 152 21.47 20.78 -4.44
C PRO A 152 22.22 19.49 -4.09
N ASN A 153 21.47 18.41 -3.98
CA ASN A 153 22.04 17.08 -3.80
C ASN A 153 22.66 16.64 -5.12
N LYS A 154 23.93 16.32 -5.08
CA LYS A 154 24.67 15.64 -6.16
C LYS A 154 24.25 14.16 -6.29
N GLN A 155 23.03 13.80 -5.92
CA GLN A 155 22.52 12.45 -6.17
C GLN A 155 21.97 12.42 -7.59
N GLU A 156 22.76 11.88 -8.50
CA GLU A 156 22.26 11.47 -9.81
C GLU A 156 21.17 10.43 -9.60
N VAL A 157 19.94 10.78 -9.95
CA VAL A 157 18.86 9.76 -10.04
C VAL A 157 19.19 8.89 -11.24
N VAL A 158 19.79 7.75 -11.01
CA VAL A 158 19.96 6.74 -12.04
C VAL A 158 18.57 6.18 -12.35
N ILE A 159 17.95 6.67 -13.40
CA ILE A 159 16.72 6.07 -13.93
C ILE A 159 17.11 4.70 -14.48
N VAL A 160 16.85 3.65 -13.70
CA VAL A 160 16.98 2.29 -14.21
C VAL A 160 15.90 2.10 -15.28
N PRO A 161 16.26 1.91 -16.57
CA PRO A 161 15.27 1.74 -17.60
C PRO A 161 14.44 0.49 -17.27
N LYS A 162 13.10 0.63 -17.28
CA LYS A 162 12.19 -0.50 -17.18
C LYS A 162 12.67 -1.59 -18.15
N LYS A 163 12.95 -2.79 -17.63
CA LYS A 163 13.18 -3.95 -18.50
C LYS A 163 12.04 -4.02 -19.50
N SER A 164 12.35 -3.94 -20.79
CA SER A 164 11.36 -4.10 -21.86
C SER A 164 10.60 -5.40 -21.58
N ILE A 165 9.29 -5.29 -21.44
CA ILE A 165 8.41 -6.46 -21.32
C ILE A 165 8.69 -7.30 -22.57
N LYS A 166 9.35 -8.44 -22.40
CA LYS A 166 9.49 -9.39 -23.49
C LYS A 166 8.09 -9.94 -23.75
N HIS A 167 7.46 -9.48 -24.82
CA HIS A 167 6.17 -9.99 -25.23
C HIS A 167 6.23 -11.51 -25.28
N GLY A 168 5.33 -12.14 -24.52
CA GLY A 168 5.23 -13.59 -24.49
C GLY A 168 4.90 -14.16 -25.87
N PHE A 169 5.19 -15.43 -26.09
CA PHE A 169 4.93 -16.13 -27.35
C PHE A 169 3.49 -15.90 -27.88
N PHE A 170 2.52 -15.91 -26.99
CA PHE A 170 1.11 -15.68 -27.32
C PHE A 170 0.81 -14.24 -27.81
N GLU A 171 1.42 -13.24 -27.23
CA GLU A 171 1.27 -11.84 -27.69
C GLU A 171 1.84 -11.65 -29.09
N LYS A 172 2.98 -12.28 -29.41
CA LYS A 172 3.55 -12.30 -30.77
C LYS A 172 2.64 -13.02 -31.76
N LEU A 173 1.99 -14.10 -31.31
CA LEU A 173 1.05 -14.85 -32.15
C LEU A 173 -0.20 -14.00 -32.46
N PHE A 174 -0.76 -13.28 -31.51
CA PHE A 174 -1.94 -12.42 -31.72
C PHE A 174 -1.64 -11.23 -32.65
N HIS A 175 -0.42 -10.71 -32.69
CA HIS A 175 -0.01 -9.67 -33.62
C HIS A 175 0.17 -10.17 -35.07
N LEU A 176 0.29 -11.47 -35.29
CA LEU A 176 0.44 -12.05 -36.63
C LEU A 176 -0.91 -12.22 -37.38
N PHE A 177 -2.03 -12.16 -36.61
CA PHE A 177 -3.40 -12.35 -37.13
C PHE A 177 -4.21 -11.05 -37.18
N ARG A 178 -3.53 -9.89 -37.17
CA ARG A 178 -4.15 -8.56 -37.24
C ARG A 178 -3.73 -7.83 -38.54
#